data_963ff9fa2ebdff23c5f66767fea1c701
#
_entry.id   963ff9fa2ebdff23c5f66767fea1c701
#
_cell.length_a   1.000
_cell.length_b   1.000
_cell.length_c   1.000
_cell.angle_alpha   90.00
_cell.angle_beta   90.00
_cell.angle_gamma   90.00
#
_symmetry.space_group_name_H-M   'P 1'
#
loop_
_entity.id
_entity.type
_entity.pdbx_description
1 polymer ?
#
loop_
_entity_poly.entity_id
_entity_poly.type
_entity_poly.pdbx_seq_one_letter_code
_entity_poly.pdbx_strand_id
1 'polypeptide(L)'
;YSKEMRYPQKGGFKQFLSALVENQDIRYNQQVISIDIEKRLLRTSEGDEYQFDRLISSLPLPEVIKMLKNVPVDVCNAAARLHCTCGYQISVGLKTKNIPPYLWWYIYDEDILPARVYSPSLKSPDNAPEGCSSLQMEVYCNRDEYTQEELLARSVGKLVSLNILKEFL
;
A
#
# COMPACT_ATOMS: atom_id res chain seq x y z
N TYR A 1 11.90 5.68 21.79
CA TYR A 1 11.72 6.48 20.58
C TYR A 1 13.06 6.59 19.87
N SER A 2 13.13 6.20 18.59
CA SER A 2 14.34 6.39 17.78
C SER A 2 14.57 7.89 17.58
N LYS A 3 15.74 8.38 17.91
CA LYS A 3 16.13 9.79 17.68
C LYS A 3 16.51 10.05 16.21
N GLU A 4 16.69 8.98 15.43
CA GLU A 4 17.10 9.04 14.03
C GLU A 4 16.20 8.18 13.18
N MET A 5 15.81 8.71 12.03
CA MET A 5 15.20 7.93 10.96
C MET A 5 16.29 7.57 9.94
N ARG A 6 16.40 6.28 9.64
CA ARG A 6 17.28 5.79 8.59
C ARG A 6 16.46 5.36 7.39
N TYR A 7 16.83 5.83 6.22
CA TYR A 7 16.18 5.51 4.96
C TYR A 7 17.26 5.37 3.86
N PRO A 8 17.10 4.50 2.86
CA PRO A 8 18.05 4.40 1.77
C PRO A 8 18.18 5.71 1.03
N GLN A 9 19.41 6.17 0.86
CA GLN A 9 19.70 7.42 0.14
C GLN A 9 19.35 7.33 -1.35
N LYS A 10 19.44 6.12 -1.91
CA LYS A 10 19.09 5.80 -3.30
C LYS A 10 18.21 4.56 -3.37
N GLY A 11 17.38 4.46 -4.40
CA GLY A 11 16.53 3.30 -4.67
C GLY A 11 15.26 3.20 -3.83
N GLY A 12 15.00 4.19 -2.97
CA GLY A 12 13.80 4.25 -2.15
C GLY A 12 13.68 3.07 -1.17
N PHE A 13 12.47 2.82 -0.67
CA PHE A 13 12.21 1.75 0.30
C PHE A 13 12.56 0.35 -0.22
N LYS A 14 12.40 0.13 -1.54
CA LYS A 14 12.74 -1.16 -2.18
C LYS A 14 14.17 -1.60 -1.88
N GLN A 15 15.09 -0.67 -1.71
CA GLN A 15 16.50 -0.97 -1.45
C GLN A 15 16.73 -1.71 -0.12
N PHE A 16 15.86 -1.51 0.88
CA PHE A 16 15.93 -2.29 2.12
C PHE A 16 15.69 -3.79 1.90
N LEU A 17 14.86 -4.10 0.91
CA LEU A 17 14.46 -5.47 0.65
C LEU A 17 15.34 -6.18 -0.36
N SER A 18 16.17 -5.44 -1.11
CA SER A 18 16.96 -6.00 -2.22
C SER A 18 17.81 -7.20 -1.80
N ALA A 19 18.54 -7.09 -0.69
CA ALA A 19 19.37 -8.18 -0.20
C ALA A 19 18.55 -9.40 0.32
N LEU A 20 17.32 -9.17 0.78
CA LEU A 20 16.43 -10.24 1.27
C LEU A 20 15.82 -11.04 0.14
N VAL A 21 15.58 -10.41 -1.01
CA VAL A 21 14.98 -11.06 -2.17
C VAL A 21 16.00 -11.60 -3.15
N GLU A 22 17.25 -11.21 -3.00
CA GLU A 22 18.35 -11.71 -3.79
C GLU A 22 18.47 -13.23 -3.62
N ASN A 23 18.55 -13.95 -4.73
CA ASN A 23 18.62 -15.43 -4.76
C ASN A 23 17.38 -16.16 -4.22
N GLN A 24 16.23 -15.48 -4.09
CA GLN A 24 14.96 -16.13 -3.78
C GLN A 24 14.18 -16.45 -5.07
N ASP A 25 13.50 -17.59 -5.11
CA ASP A 25 12.59 -17.93 -6.20
C ASP A 25 11.27 -17.15 -6.03
N ILE A 26 11.25 -15.92 -6.55
CA ILE A 26 10.07 -15.05 -6.51
C ILE A 26 9.36 -15.12 -7.85
N ARG A 27 8.11 -15.57 -7.83
CA ARG A 27 7.28 -15.68 -9.02
C ARG A 27 6.28 -14.55 -9.05
N TYR A 28 6.47 -13.64 -9.98
CA TYR A 28 5.58 -12.50 -10.23
C TYR A 28 4.43 -12.89 -11.15
N ASN A 29 3.35 -12.08 -11.13
CA ASN A 29 2.15 -12.27 -11.95
C ASN A 29 1.47 -13.63 -11.72
N GLN A 30 1.58 -14.16 -10.52
CA GLN A 30 0.97 -15.41 -10.09
C GLN A 30 -0.10 -15.11 -9.02
N GLN A 31 -1.36 -15.14 -9.42
CA GLN A 31 -2.47 -14.97 -8.46
C GLN A 31 -2.91 -16.35 -7.95
N VAL A 32 -2.75 -16.58 -6.66
CA VAL A 32 -3.28 -17.80 -6.02
C VAL A 32 -4.81 -17.71 -5.96
N ILE A 33 -5.48 -18.73 -6.46
CA ILE A 33 -6.96 -18.82 -6.51
C ILE A 33 -7.52 -19.97 -5.69
N SER A 34 -6.70 -20.95 -5.33
CA SER A 34 -7.15 -22.10 -4.55
C SER A 34 -6.02 -22.69 -3.72
N ILE A 35 -6.33 -23.08 -2.48
CA ILE A 35 -5.41 -23.69 -1.54
C ILE A 35 -6.07 -24.97 -0.98
N ASP A 36 -5.42 -26.09 -1.17
CA ASP A 36 -5.83 -27.40 -0.64
C ASP A 36 -4.84 -27.79 0.45
N ILE A 37 -5.24 -27.64 1.71
CA ILE A 37 -4.36 -27.91 2.86
C ILE A 37 -4.09 -29.42 3.00
N GLU A 38 -5.08 -30.27 2.74
CA GLU A 38 -4.94 -31.72 2.86
C GLU A 38 -3.91 -32.26 1.86
N LYS A 39 -3.98 -31.76 0.62
CA LYS A 39 -3.05 -32.11 -0.44
C LYS A 39 -1.76 -31.29 -0.44
N ARG A 40 -1.69 -30.26 0.40
CA ARG A 40 -0.59 -29.29 0.41
C ARG A 40 -0.33 -28.71 -0.98
N LEU A 41 -1.38 -28.29 -1.66
CA LEU A 41 -1.36 -27.84 -3.03
C LEU A 41 -2.02 -26.48 -3.16
N LEU A 42 -1.37 -25.53 -3.82
CA LEU A 42 -1.98 -24.30 -4.26
C LEU A 42 -2.06 -24.23 -5.79
N ARG A 43 -3.07 -23.50 -6.29
CA ARG A 43 -3.25 -23.25 -7.72
C ARG A 43 -3.32 -21.76 -7.99
N THR A 44 -2.80 -21.36 -9.13
CA THR A 44 -2.83 -19.99 -9.62
C THR A 44 -3.85 -19.81 -10.74
N SER A 45 -4.18 -18.55 -11.06
CA SER A 45 -5.05 -18.18 -12.18
C SER A 45 -4.52 -18.65 -13.54
N GLU A 46 -3.20 -18.76 -13.66
CA GLU A 46 -2.53 -19.23 -14.89
C GLU A 46 -2.57 -20.77 -15.05
N GLY A 47 -3.09 -21.46 -14.04
CA GLY A 47 -3.21 -22.92 -14.04
C GLY A 47 -2.02 -23.65 -13.45
N ASP A 48 -1.02 -22.94 -12.96
CA ASP A 48 0.13 -23.56 -12.31
C ASP A 48 -0.26 -24.14 -10.94
N GLU A 49 0.39 -25.26 -10.59
CA GLU A 49 0.23 -25.94 -9.33
C GLU A 49 1.56 -25.98 -8.57
N TYR A 50 1.51 -25.65 -7.28
CA TYR A 50 2.67 -25.67 -6.40
C TYR A 50 2.37 -26.50 -5.16
N GLN A 51 3.22 -27.49 -4.88
CA GLN A 51 3.21 -28.22 -3.63
C GLN A 51 4.01 -27.45 -2.58
N PHE A 52 3.56 -27.53 -1.31
CA PHE A 52 4.24 -26.88 -0.19
C PHE A 52 4.27 -27.78 1.05
N ASP A 53 5.32 -27.72 1.80
CA ASP A 53 5.40 -28.30 3.14
C ASP A 53 4.86 -27.34 4.20
N ARG A 54 5.13 -26.07 4.03
CA ARG A 54 4.63 -24.98 4.88
C ARG A 54 4.18 -23.83 4.01
N LEU A 55 3.07 -23.22 4.38
CA LEU A 55 2.52 -22.04 3.69
C LEU A 55 2.44 -20.88 4.68
N ILE A 56 3.04 -19.75 4.32
CA ILE A 56 2.91 -18.49 5.04
C ILE A 56 2.20 -17.51 4.10
N SER A 57 1.11 -16.92 4.57
CA SER A 57 0.35 -15.95 3.82
C SER A 57 0.37 -14.59 4.52
N SER A 58 0.62 -13.53 3.77
CA SER A 58 0.47 -12.13 4.18
C SER A 58 -0.84 -11.49 3.70
N LEU A 59 -1.71 -12.26 3.03
CA LEU A 59 -3.02 -11.80 2.59
C LEU A 59 -3.97 -11.60 3.77
N PRO A 60 -4.99 -10.73 3.65
CA PRO A 60 -6.06 -10.64 4.62
C PRO A 60 -6.74 -11.99 4.86
N LEU A 61 -6.94 -12.35 6.12
CA LEU A 61 -7.48 -13.67 6.48
C LEU A 61 -8.81 -14.01 5.78
N PRO A 62 -9.77 -13.09 5.60
CA PRO A 62 -10.99 -13.38 4.83
C PRO A 62 -10.71 -13.83 3.39
N GLU A 63 -9.71 -13.26 2.74
CA GLU A 63 -9.34 -13.64 1.37
C GLU A 63 -8.68 -15.03 1.34
N VAL A 64 -7.84 -15.34 2.34
CA VAL A 64 -7.24 -16.67 2.45
C VAL A 64 -8.34 -17.72 2.63
N ILE A 65 -9.32 -17.47 3.52
CA ILE A 65 -10.41 -18.42 3.79
C ILE A 65 -11.24 -18.70 2.54
N LYS A 66 -11.48 -17.68 1.68
CA LYS A 66 -12.19 -17.87 0.41
C LYS A 66 -11.46 -18.79 -0.57
N MET A 67 -10.13 -18.83 -0.52
CA MET A 67 -9.30 -19.67 -1.39
C MET A 67 -9.12 -21.09 -0.87
N LEU A 68 -9.34 -21.31 0.44
CA LEU A 68 -9.21 -22.64 1.05
C LEU A 68 -10.32 -23.59 0.59
N LYS A 69 -9.95 -24.83 0.32
CA LYS A 69 -10.91 -25.91 0.07
C LYS A 69 -11.41 -26.53 1.39
N ASN A 70 -12.64 -27.04 1.34
CA ASN A 70 -13.26 -27.79 2.44
C ASN A 70 -13.32 -27.03 3.77
N VAL A 71 -13.53 -25.71 3.73
CA VAL A 71 -13.64 -24.90 4.95
C VAL A 71 -14.99 -25.14 5.62
N PRO A 72 -15.04 -25.41 6.94
CA PRO A 72 -16.28 -25.48 7.68
C PRO A 72 -17.12 -24.20 7.60
N VAL A 73 -18.44 -24.34 7.56
CA VAL A 73 -19.38 -23.20 7.37
C VAL A 73 -19.25 -22.15 8.48
N ASP A 74 -19.04 -22.58 9.71
CA ASP A 74 -18.83 -21.69 10.86
C ASP A 74 -17.56 -20.83 10.71
N VAL A 75 -16.49 -21.39 10.14
CA VAL A 75 -15.25 -20.66 9.83
C VAL A 75 -15.49 -19.66 8.71
N CYS A 76 -16.21 -20.03 7.65
CA CYS A 76 -16.60 -19.10 6.58
C CYS A 76 -17.44 -17.94 7.14
N ASN A 77 -18.42 -18.24 8.00
CA ASN A 77 -19.26 -17.23 8.64
C ASN A 77 -18.47 -16.32 9.59
N ALA A 78 -17.48 -16.85 10.29
CA ALA A 78 -16.58 -16.06 11.13
C ALA A 78 -15.72 -15.13 10.29
N ALA A 79 -15.13 -15.63 9.20
CA ALA A 79 -14.31 -14.84 8.28
C ALA A 79 -15.09 -13.71 7.61
N ALA A 80 -16.36 -13.95 7.24
CA ALA A 80 -17.24 -12.95 6.65
C ALA A 80 -17.56 -11.78 7.59
N ARG A 81 -17.40 -11.95 8.90
CA ARG A 81 -17.59 -10.89 9.89
C ARG A 81 -16.33 -10.09 10.21
N LEU A 82 -15.19 -10.48 9.66
CA LEU A 82 -13.95 -9.74 9.84
C LEU A 82 -13.94 -8.49 8.95
N HIS A 83 -13.56 -7.37 9.54
CA HIS A 83 -13.34 -6.14 8.83
C HIS A 83 -11.85 -5.92 8.56
N CYS A 84 -11.52 -5.61 7.31
CA CYS A 84 -10.19 -5.16 6.92
C CYS A 84 -10.25 -3.66 6.64
N THR A 85 -9.43 -2.88 7.31
CA THR A 85 -9.23 -1.47 6.96
C THR A 85 -8.70 -1.38 5.54
N CYS A 86 -9.34 -0.56 4.72
CA CYS A 86 -8.86 -0.21 3.41
C CYS A 86 -8.13 1.13 3.46
N GLY A 87 -7.14 1.30 2.59
CA GLY A 87 -6.41 2.55 2.47
C GLY A 87 -6.07 2.83 1.02
N TYR A 88 -6.24 4.09 0.65
CA TYR A 88 -5.78 4.59 -0.65
C TYR A 88 -4.53 5.43 -0.45
N GLN A 89 -3.56 5.23 -1.32
CA GLN A 89 -2.36 6.03 -1.37
C GLN A 89 -2.38 6.87 -2.63
N ILE A 90 -2.44 8.18 -2.45
CA ILE A 90 -2.47 9.15 -3.53
C ILE A 90 -1.09 9.75 -3.67
N SER A 91 -0.45 9.58 -4.81
CA SER A 91 0.88 10.13 -5.10
C SER A 91 0.75 11.30 -6.06
N VAL A 92 1.39 12.40 -5.71
CA VAL A 92 1.39 13.65 -6.50
C VAL A 92 2.83 14.02 -6.82
N GLY A 93 3.14 14.15 -8.11
CA GLY A 93 4.40 14.73 -8.59
C GLY A 93 4.28 16.24 -8.75
N LEU A 94 5.31 16.96 -8.35
CA LEU A 94 5.34 18.43 -8.39
C LEU A 94 6.59 18.91 -9.16
N LYS A 95 6.44 19.81 -10.10
CA LYS A 95 7.56 20.46 -10.83
C LYS A 95 8.21 21.58 -10.00
N THR A 96 8.39 21.34 -8.72
CA THR A 96 9.04 22.28 -7.81
C THR A 96 9.69 21.50 -6.66
N LYS A 97 10.74 22.06 -6.09
CA LYS A 97 11.32 21.60 -4.80
C LYS A 97 10.73 22.34 -3.59
N ASN A 98 9.91 23.37 -3.83
CA ASN A 98 9.31 24.15 -2.78
C ASN A 98 8.08 23.44 -2.19
N ILE A 99 8.32 22.49 -1.33
CA ILE A 99 7.31 21.73 -0.56
C ILE A 99 7.57 21.90 0.93
N PRO A 100 6.59 21.63 1.80
CA PRO A 100 6.80 21.63 3.25
C PRO A 100 8.01 20.77 3.63
N PRO A 101 8.95 21.27 4.48
CA PRO A 101 10.22 20.61 4.78
C PRO A 101 10.05 19.49 5.82
N TYR A 102 8.93 18.81 5.81
CA TYR A 102 8.63 17.73 6.72
C TYR A 102 8.64 16.39 6.00
N LEU A 103 9.26 15.39 6.61
CA LEU A 103 9.27 14.03 6.06
C LEU A 103 7.85 13.43 6.03
N TRP A 104 7.05 13.76 7.04
CA TRP A 104 5.61 13.46 7.11
C TRP A 104 4.95 14.36 8.14
N TRP A 105 3.63 14.50 8.01
CA TRP A 105 2.75 15.12 9.00
C TRP A 105 1.40 14.42 9.02
N TYR A 106 0.72 14.51 10.15
CA TYR A 106 -0.62 13.98 10.35
C TYR A 106 -1.63 15.11 10.25
N ILE A 107 -2.82 14.78 9.78
CA ILE A 107 -3.95 15.68 9.68
C ILE A 107 -5.04 15.12 10.59
N TYR A 108 -5.53 15.95 11.49
CA TYR A 108 -6.55 15.58 12.48
C TYR A 108 -7.88 16.28 12.22
N ASP A 109 -7.96 17.10 11.18
CA ASP A 109 -9.19 17.79 10.78
C ASP A 109 -10.14 16.79 10.13
N GLU A 110 -11.37 16.65 10.68
CA GLU A 110 -12.35 15.65 10.25
C GLU A 110 -12.89 15.89 8.82
N ASP A 111 -12.80 17.13 8.32
CA ASP A 111 -13.23 17.51 6.98
C ASP A 111 -12.16 17.26 5.91
N ILE A 112 -10.99 16.72 6.28
CA ILE A 112 -9.87 16.42 5.40
C ILE A 112 -9.69 14.92 5.32
N LEU A 113 -9.83 14.34 4.12
CA LEU A 113 -9.73 12.88 3.93
C LEU A 113 -8.33 12.30 4.24
N PRO A 114 -7.21 12.90 3.79
CA PRO A 114 -5.90 12.37 4.11
C PRO A 114 -5.60 12.44 5.62
N ALA A 115 -5.34 11.31 6.22
CA ALA A 115 -4.91 11.22 7.62
C ALA A 115 -3.42 11.52 7.80
N ARG A 116 -2.61 11.23 6.77
CA ARG A 116 -1.18 11.46 6.76
C ARG A 116 -0.70 11.88 5.37
N VAL A 117 0.23 12.82 5.36
CA VAL A 117 0.96 13.22 4.15
C VAL A 117 2.44 13.05 4.40
N TYR A 118 3.18 12.59 3.42
CA TYR A 118 4.63 12.48 3.49
C TYR A 118 5.29 12.76 2.15
N SER A 119 6.59 13.12 2.19
CA SER A 119 7.36 13.40 1.00
C SER A 119 8.40 12.31 0.76
N PRO A 120 8.20 11.44 -0.25
CA PRO A 120 9.22 10.47 -0.64
C PRO A 120 10.52 11.12 -1.11
N SER A 121 10.45 12.25 -1.80
CA SER A 121 11.62 12.95 -2.34
C SER A 121 12.51 13.57 -1.26
N LEU A 122 11.96 13.88 -0.06
CA LEU A 122 12.76 14.31 1.08
C LEU A 122 13.44 13.14 1.79
N LYS A 123 12.88 11.93 1.65
CA LYS A 123 13.47 10.71 2.24
C LYS A 123 14.63 10.16 1.39
N SER A 124 14.42 10.15 0.07
CA SER A 124 15.38 9.67 -0.92
C SER A 124 15.27 10.56 -2.16
N PRO A 125 16.30 11.36 -2.47
CA PRO A 125 16.20 12.38 -3.54
C PRO A 125 15.86 11.85 -4.92
N ASP A 126 16.19 10.59 -5.21
CA ASP A 126 15.88 9.92 -6.48
C ASP A 126 14.42 9.41 -6.59
N ASN A 127 13.59 9.62 -5.55
CA ASN A 127 12.15 9.41 -5.63
C ASN A 127 11.39 10.52 -6.40
N ALA A 128 12.11 11.48 -6.97
CA ALA A 128 11.58 12.46 -7.90
C ALA A 128 12.66 12.86 -8.90
N PRO A 129 12.30 13.27 -10.14
CA PRO A 129 13.26 13.82 -11.09
C PRO A 129 13.94 15.07 -10.56
N GLU A 130 15.08 15.42 -11.15
CA GLU A 130 15.79 16.65 -10.78
C GLU A 130 14.88 17.88 -10.95
N GLY A 131 14.91 18.79 -9.98
CA GLY A 131 14.05 19.98 -9.96
C GLY A 131 12.62 19.71 -9.47
N CYS A 132 12.22 18.45 -9.31
CA CYS A 132 10.89 18.04 -8.90
C CYS A 132 10.85 17.55 -7.44
N SER A 133 9.65 17.33 -6.95
CA SER A 133 9.38 16.70 -5.67
C SER A 133 8.12 15.84 -5.75
N SER A 134 7.82 15.14 -4.67
CA SER A 134 6.62 14.32 -4.58
C SER A 134 6.01 14.38 -3.18
N LEU A 135 4.68 14.31 -3.14
CA LEU A 135 3.92 14.08 -1.92
C LEU A 135 3.08 12.82 -2.06
N GLN A 136 2.93 12.11 -0.97
CA GLN A 136 2.02 10.96 -0.87
C GLN A 136 1.08 11.16 0.29
N MET A 137 -0.20 10.91 0.05
CA MET A 137 -1.29 11.04 1.01
C MET A 137 -1.88 9.68 1.29
N GLU A 138 -2.21 9.42 2.54
CA GLU A 138 -2.90 8.20 2.97
C GLU A 138 -4.33 8.54 3.40
N VAL A 139 -5.29 7.90 2.75
CA VAL A 139 -6.71 7.99 3.07
C VAL A 139 -7.17 6.63 3.56
N TYR A 140 -7.73 6.56 4.75
CA TYR A 140 -8.33 5.35 5.31
C TYR A 140 -9.85 5.46 5.26
N CYS A 141 -10.49 4.52 4.57
CA CYS A 141 -11.93 4.49 4.42
C CYS A 141 -12.42 3.06 4.20
N ASN A 142 -13.73 2.86 4.13
CA ASN A 142 -14.27 1.59 3.71
C ASN A 142 -14.05 1.35 2.22
N ARG A 143 -14.08 0.08 1.81
CA ARG A 143 -14.01 -0.26 0.39
C ARG A 143 -15.20 0.37 -0.34
N ASP A 144 -14.93 0.95 -1.50
CA ASP A 144 -15.92 1.56 -2.40
C ASP A 144 -16.73 2.72 -1.80
N GLU A 145 -16.23 3.32 -0.71
CA GLU A 145 -16.85 4.49 -0.08
C GLU A 145 -16.75 5.75 -0.95
N TYR A 146 -15.67 5.88 -1.71
CA TYR A 146 -15.39 7.00 -2.62
C TYR A 146 -14.96 6.50 -3.98
N THR A 147 -15.34 7.22 -5.03
CA THR A 147 -14.76 7.03 -6.36
C THR A 147 -13.33 7.56 -6.41
N GLN A 148 -12.58 7.17 -7.43
CA GLN A 148 -11.23 7.67 -7.63
C GLN A 148 -11.20 9.19 -7.81
N GLU A 149 -12.16 9.74 -8.55
CA GLU A 149 -12.30 11.18 -8.78
C GLU A 149 -12.57 11.94 -7.48
N GLU A 150 -13.46 11.41 -6.64
CA GLU A 150 -13.77 12.01 -5.33
C GLU A 150 -12.55 11.98 -4.41
N LEU A 151 -11.82 10.85 -4.35
CA LEU A 151 -10.58 10.73 -3.58
C LEU A 151 -9.56 11.78 -4.00
N LEU A 152 -9.34 11.95 -5.31
CA LEU A 152 -8.42 12.94 -5.84
C LEU A 152 -8.88 14.36 -5.52
N ALA A 153 -10.12 14.70 -5.83
CA ALA A 153 -10.65 16.05 -5.62
C ALA A 153 -10.62 16.46 -4.15
N ARG A 154 -11.09 15.59 -3.25
CA ARG A 154 -11.16 15.87 -1.80
C ARG A 154 -9.81 15.86 -1.11
N SER A 155 -8.86 15.07 -1.59
CA SER A 155 -7.52 15.01 -1.00
C SER A 155 -6.61 16.10 -1.56
N VAL A 156 -6.45 16.13 -2.86
CA VAL A 156 -5.55 17.06 -3.54
C VAL A 156 -6.11 18.47 -3.52
N GLY A 157 -7.40 18.64 -3.85
CA GLY A 157 -8.07 19.94 -3.84
C GLY A 157 -8.04 20.61 -2.47
N LYS A 158 -8.14 19.80 -1.39
CA LYS A 158 -8.05 20.34 -0.03
C LYS A 158 -6.64 20.84 0.30
N LEU A 159 -5.58 20.11 -0.06
CA LEU A 159 -4.20 20.55 0.16
C LEU A 159 -3.88 21.84 -0.63
N VAL A 160 -4.50 22.02 -1.80
CA VAL A 160 -4.42 23.28 -2.57
C VAL A 160 -5.10 24.41 -1.80
N SER A 161 -6.32 24.22 -1.33
CA SER A 161 -7.07 25.23 -0.58
C SER A 161 -6.35 25.67 0.69
N LEU A 162 -5.55 24.78 1.30
CA LEU A 162 -4.72 25.06 2.48
C LEU A 162 -3.36 25.68 2.13
N ASN A 163 -3.10 25.99 0.86
CA ASN A 163 -1.80 26.52 0.39
C ASN A 163 -0.60 25.57 0.65
N ILE A 164 -0.85 24.31 0.91
CA ILE A 164 0.19 23.28 1.09
C ILE A 164 0.74 22.89 -0.29
N LEU A 165 -0.14 22.81 -1.28
CA LEU A 165 0.20 22.65 -2.69
C LEU A 165 -0.09 23.96 -3.40
N LYS A 166 0.94 24.62 -3.93
CA LYS A 166 0.78 25.93 -4.54
C LYS A 166 0.42 25.88 -6.02
N GLU A 167 0.78 24.84 -6.73
CA GLU A 167 0.45 24.66 -8.15
C GLU A 167 0.44 23.18 -8.52
N PHE A 168 -0.61 22.76 -9.23
CA PHE A 168 -0.63 21.53 -10.00
C PHE A 168 -0.18 21.80 -11.43
N LEU A 169 0.37 20.76 -11.98
CA LEU A 169 0.61 20.64 -13.40
C LEU A 169 -0.61 20.12 -14.11
#